data_c7365b9417d807aecbd6bc0785830b45
#
_entry.id   c7365b9417d807aecbd6bc0785830b45
#
_cell.length_a   1.000
_cell.length_b   1.000
_cell.length_c   1.000
_cell.angle_alpha   90.00
_cell.angle_beta   90.00
_cell.angle_gamma   90.00
#
_symmetry.space_group_name_H-M   'P 1'
#
loop_
_entity.id
_entity.type
_entity.pdbx_description
1 polymer ?
#
loop_
_entity_poly.entity_id
_entity_poly.type
_entity_poly.pdbx_seq_one_letter_code
_entity_poly.pdbx_strand_id
1 'polypeptide(L)'
;ESTLNPETRRSGGMHYTSIENIHKVIDPLFYDALAAELDEIAAIAVKKTRDTKLGDFQKKLASLTFLDPACGSGNFLTETYLSLRRLENRAVSVRLGDQIVLGDSAEFNPIQVSIGQFYGIEINDFAVTVAKTALWIAESQMLKETEEIVHMHMDFLPLTSYANIVEGNALRIDWEAVVPKEKLNYIMGNPPFVGARLMGQAQKDDVNTIFKGWKNAGNLDYVACWYKKASDLMVGTPIRSALVSTNSICQGETVAN
;
A
#
# COMPACT_ATOMS: atom_id res chain seq x y z
N GLU A 1 10.49 -17.31 -5.33
CA GLU A 1 9.98 -17.64 -6.68
C GLU A 1 10.35 -19.05 -7.15
N SER A 2 11.48 -19.59 -6.76
CA SER A 2 11.96 -20.92 -7.21
C SER A 2 11.22 -22.11 -6.60
N THR A 3 10.41 -21.93 -5.57
CA THR A 3 9.79 -23.01 -4.78
C THR A 3 8.31 -23.28 -5.11
N LEU A 4 7.67 -22.48 -5.93
CA LEU A 4 6.27 -22.68 -6.33
C LEU A 4 6.18 -23.39 -7.68
N ASN A 5 5.38 -24.47 -7.72
CA ASN A 5 5.08 -25.21 -8.94
C ASN A 5 4.46 -24.28 -10.00
N PRO A 6 4.91 -24.36 -11.29
CA PRO A 6 4.38 -23.54 -12.39
C PRO A 6 2.85 -23.61 -12.56
N GLU A 7 2.22 -24.73 -12.18
CA GLU A 7 0.76 -24.90 -12.22
C GLU A 7 0.05 -24.09 -11.13
N THR A 8 0.62 -24.00 -9.94
CA THR A 8 0.10 -23.20 -8.82
C THR A 8 0.23 -21.70 -9.12
N ARG A 9 1.29 -21.29 -9.85
CA ARG A 9 1.45 -19.90 -10.35
C ARG A 9 0.36 -19.52 -11.34
N ARG A 10 0.00 -20.41 -12.26
CA ARG A 10 -1.02 -20.13 -13.29
C ARG A 10 -2.44 -20.15 -12.75
N SER A 11 -2.72 -21.01 -11.78
CA SER A 11 -4.06 -21.14 -11.18
C SER A 11 -4.35 -20.09 -10.11
N GLY A 12 -3.32 -19.55 -9.45
CA GLY A 12 -3.46 -18.60 -8.34
C GLY A 12 -3.33 -17.12 -8.73
N GLY A 13 -2.99 -16.79 -9.97
CA GLY A 13 -2.82 -15.39 -10.40
C GLY A 13 -1.69 -14.64 -9.67
N MET A 14 -0.80 -15.34 -8.97
CA MET A 14 0.31 -14.72 -8.23
C MET A 14 1.40 -14.23 -9.19
N HIS A 15 1.27 -13.01 -9.64
CA HIS A 15 2.30 -12.32 -10.41
C HIS A 15 3.13 -11.47 -9.45
N TYR A 16 4.42 -11.80 -9.35
CA TYR A 16 5.37 -10.93 -8.67
C TYR A 16 5.50 -9.62 -9.44
N THR A 17 5.17 -8.52 -8.80
CA THR A 17 5.39 -7.19 -9.36
C THR A 17 6.76 -6.70 -8.92
N SER A 18 7.63 -6.39 -9.87
CA SER A 18 8.96 -5.85 -9.56
C SER A 18 8.86 -4.48 -8.89
N ILE A 19 9.86 -4.14 -8.07
CA ILE A 19 9.95 -2.84 -7.38
C ILE A 19 9.79 -1.68 -8.37
N GLU A 20 10.47 -1.73 -9.52
CA GLU A 20 10.36 -0.71 -10.56
C GLU A 20 8.90 -0.51 -11.03
N ASN A 21 8.15 -1.61 -11.21
CA ASN A 21 6.75 -1.51 -11.63
C ASN A 21 5.83 -1.06 -10.51
N ILE A 22 6.15 -1.36 -9.24
CA ILE A 22 5.44 -0.81 -8.09
C ILE A 22 5.60 0.70 -8.06
N HIS A 23 6.81 1.21 -8.25
CA HIS A 23 7.08 2.65 -8.28
C HIS A 23 6.35 3.37 -9.41
N LYS A 24 6.15 2.76 -10.58
CA LYS A 24 5.30 3.34 -11.64
C LYS A 24 3.85 3.59 -11.19
N VAL A 25 3.40 2.89 -10.15
CA VAL A 25 2.06 3.05 -9.57
C VAL A 25 2.08 4.00 -8.38
N ILE A 26 2.97 3.80 -7.40
CA ILE A 26 2.96 4.56 -6.14
C ILE A 26 3.55 5.96 -6.28
N ASP A 27 4.52 6.16 -7.17
CA ASP A 27 5.17 7.46 -7.35
C ASP A 27 4.15 8.52 -7.78
N PRO A 28 3.41 8.36 -8.90
CA PRO A 28 2.41 9.36 -9.30
C PRO A 28 1.18 9.38 -8.38
N LEU A 29 0.92 8.30 -7.63
CA LEU A 29 -0.24 8.23 -6.75
C LEU A 29 -0.07 9.14 -5.52
N PHE A 30 1.08 9.09 -4.85
CA PHE A 30 1.34 9.85 -3.62
C PHE A 30 2.81 10.21 -3.38
N TYR A 31 3.79 9.38 -3.80
CA TYR A 31 5.17 9.52 -3.36
C TYR A 31 5.82 10.79 -3.87
N ASP A 32 5.67 11.13 -5.16
CA ASP A 32 6.25 12.33 -5.77
C ASP A 32 5.79 13.61 -5.08
N ALA A 33 4.49 13.68 -4.75
CA ALA A 33 3.92 14.83 -4.05
C ALA A 33 4.49 14.96 -2.62
N LEU A 34 4.66 13.85 -1.90
CA LEU A 34 5.26 13.85 -0.55
C LEU A 34 6.75 14.19 -0.60
N ALA A 35 7.48 13.68 -1.58
CA ALA A 35 8.90 13.96 -1.74
C ALA A 35 9.13 15.44 -2.06
N ALA A 36 8.34 16.02 -2.96
CA ALA A 36 8.40 17.46 -3.30
C ALA A 36 8.08 18.34 -2.07
N GLU A 37 7.04 17.99 -1.30
CA GLU A 37 6.71 18.70 -0.06
C GLU A 37 7.87 18.67 0.95
N LEU A 38 8.52 17.53 1.10
CA LEU A 38 9.69 17.41 1.98
C LEU A 38 10.85 18.28 1.49
N ASP A 39 11.11 18.35 0.17
CA ASP A 39 12.12 19.21 -0.42
C ASP A 39 11.86 20.69 -0.13
N GLU A 40 10.62 21.13 -0.28
CA GLU A 40 10.20 22.50 0.05
C GLU A 40 10.41 22.80 1.55
N ILE A 41 10.05 21.87 2.43
CA ILE A 41 10.23 22.04 3.88
C ILE A 41 11.73 22.09 4.22
N ALA A 42 12.55 21.23 3.63
CA ALA A 42 13.98 21.18 3.87
C ALA A 42 14.70 22.48 3.44
N ALA A 43 14.20 23.15 2.41
CA ALA A 43 14.73 24.42 1.92
C ALA A 43 14.44 25.63 2.83
N ILE A 44 13.61 25.50 3.87
CA ILE A 44 13.28 26.59 4.78
C ILE A 44 14.52 27.00 5.59
N ALA A 45 14.94 28.27 5.45
CA ALA A 45 16.13 28.77 6.10
C ALA A 45 15.99 28.90 7.63
N VAL A 46 14.81 29.26 8.11
CA VAL A 46 14.56 29.45 9.55
C VAL A 46 14.37 28.09 10.24
N LYS A 47 15.39 27.68 11.02
CA LYS A 47 15.44 26.35 11.68
C LYS A 47 14.16 26.04 12.44
N LYS A 48 13.69 26.92 13.31
CA LYS A 48 12.49 26.69 14.13
C LYS A 48 11.25 26.39 13.27
N THR A 49 11.05 27.14 12.20
CA THR A 49 9.92 26.95 11.28
C THR A 49 10.07 25.63 10.51
N ARG A 50 11.27 25.33 10.05
CA ARG A 50 11.58 24.07 9.38
C ARG A 50 11.31 22.88 10.28
N ASP A 51 11.82 22.88 11.51
CA ASP A 51 11.68 21.79 12.47
C ASP A 51 10.19 21.54 12.83
N THR A 52 9.40 22.61 12.99
CA THR A 52 7.94 22.48 13.21
C THR A 52 7.27 21.81 12.00
N LYS A 53 7.57 22.28 10.78
CA LYS A 53 6.99 21.70 9.58
C LYS A 53 7.45 20.25 9.32
N LEU A 54 8.69 19.90 9.66
CA LEU A 54 9.16 18.51 9.60
C LEU A 54 8.38 17.61 10.56
N GLY A 55 8.09 18.08 11.78
CA GLY A 55 7.26 17.37 12.72
C GLY A 55 5.80 17.17 12.23
N ASP A 56 5.23 18.19 11.60
CA ASP A 56 3.89 18.10 11.01
C ASP A 56 3.88 17.16 9.78
N PHE A 57 4.95 17.17 8.99
CA PHE A 57 5.14 16.23 7.88
C PHE A 57 5.21 14.78 8.36
N GLN A 58 5.96 14.50 9.45
CA GLN A 58 5.97 13.15 10.06
C GLN A 58 4.59 12.72 10.51
N LYS A 59 3.82 13.59 11.18
CA LYS A 59 2.42 13.31 11.57
C LYS A 59 1.54 13.04 10.35
N LYS A 60 1.74 13.80 9.27
CA LYS A 60 1.04 13.56 8.00
C LYS A 60 1.36 12.17 7.46
N LEU A 61 2.64 11.78 7.37
CA LEU A 61 3.01 10.42 6.94
C LEU A 61 2.35 9.35 7.80
N ALA A 62 2.36 9.53 9.13
CA ALA A 62 1.76 8.59 10.08
C ALA A 62 0.21 8.52 9.99
N SER A 63 -0.44 9.51 9.41
CA SER A 63 -1.90 9.53 9.23
C SER A 63 -2.37 8.86 7.94
N LEU A 64 -1.48 8.59 6.99
CA LEU A 64 -1.83 7.98 5.72
C LEU A 64 -2.15 6.49 5.89
N THR A 65 -3.18 6.03 5.19
CA THR A 65 -3.65 4.64 5.26
C THR A 65 -3.81 4.08 3.85
N PHE A 66 -3.36 2.85 3.67
CA PHE A 66 -3.24 2.17 2.38
C PHE A 66 -3.98 0.84 2.38
N LEU A 67 -4.69 0.54 1.30
CA LEU A 67 -5.35 -0.75 1.07
C LEU A 67 -4.84 -1.36 -0.24
N ASP A 68 -4.37 -2.61 -0.17
CA ASP A 68 -4.18 -3.48 -1.32
C ASP A 68 -5.21 -4.62 -1.28
N PRO A 69 -6.25 -4.57 -2.12
CA PRO A 69 -7.32 -5.56 -2.08
C PRO A 69 -7.00 -6.88 -2.82
N ALA A 70 -5.75 -7.10 -3.19
CA ALA A 70 -5.25 -8.34 -3.77
C ALA A 70 -3.75 -8.47 -3.49
N CYS A 71 -3.37 -8.37 -2.20
CA CYS A 71 -2.01 -8.05 -1.81
C CYS A 71 -0.98 -9.16 -2.06
N GLY A 72 -1.40 -10.39 -2.32
CA GLY A 72 -0.48 -11.50 -2.53
C GLY A 72 0.48 -11.65 -1.35
N SER A 73 1.77 -11.71 -1.64
CA SER A 73 2.84 -11.73 -0.64
C SER A 73 3.19 -10.35 -0.05
N GLY A 74 2.38 -9.32 -0.31
CA GLY A 74 2.51 -7.99 0.29
C GLY A 74 3.52 -7.05 -0.38
N ASN A 75 3.92 -7.30 -1.63
CA ASN A 75 4.97 -6.52 -2.30
C ASN A 75 4.64 -5.02 -2.39
N PHE A 76 3.40 -4.67 -2.79
CA PHE A 76 2.97 -3.27 -2.84
C PHE A 76 2.97 -2.63 -1.45
N LEU A 77 2.43 -3.31 -0.45
CA LEU A 77 2.36 -2.80 0.92
C LEU A 77 3.76 -2.62 1.52
N THR A 78 4.65 -3.60 1.31
CA THR A 78 6.02 -3.56 1.82
C THR A 78 6.83 -2.43 1.18
N GLU A 79 6.80 -2.28 -0.16
CA GLU A 79 7.54 -1.20 -0.83
C GLU A 79 6.97 0.18 -0.49
N THR A 80 5.65 0.30 -0.34
CA THR A 80 5.02 1.53 0.12
C THR A 80 5.46 1.90 1.54
N TYR A 81 5.49 0.91 2.45
CA TYR A 81 6.01 1.12 3.80
C TYR A 81 7.47 1.60 3.78
N LEU A 82 8.34 0.91 3.04
CA LEU A 82 9.75 1.30 2.90
C LEU A 82 9.90 2.71 2.34
N SER A 83 9.13 3.07 1.33
CA SER A 83 9.15 4.41 0.71
C SER A 83 8.74 5.50 1.70
N LEU A 84 7.68 5.29 2.49
CA LEU A 84 7.27 6.25 3.53
C LEU A 84 8.30 6.36 4.65
N ARG A 85 8.88 5.25 5.09
CA ARG A 85 9.91 5.23 6.12
C ARG A 85 11.19 5.95 5.65
N ARG A 86 11.58 5.81 4.39
CA ARG A 86 12.70 6.56 3.82
C ARG A 86 12.43 8.08 3.80
N LEU A 87 11.20 8.51 3.47
CA LEU A 87 10.82 9.92 3.58
C LEU A 87 10.86 10.40 5.04
N GLU A 88 10.35 9.60 5.98
CA GLU A 88 10.41 9.92 7.40
C GLU A 88 11.84 10.02 7.90
N ASN A 89 12.70 9.04 7.59
CA ASN A 89 14.12 9.04 7.93
C ASN A 89 14.85 10.26 7.35
N ARG A 90 14.50 10.67 6.13
CA ARG A 90 15.03 11.88 5.52
C ARG A 90 14.57 13.15 6.26
N ALA A 91 13.31 13.22 6.68
CA ALA A 91 12.80 14.33 7.49
C ALA A 91 13.51 14.39 8.85
N VAL A 92 13.75 13.26 9.51
CA VAL A 92 14.53 13.15 10.74
C VAL A 92 15.97 13.62 10.53
N SER A 93 16.63 13.16 9.48
CA SER A 93 18.00 13.57 9.15
C SER A 93 18.13 15.09 8.92
N VAL A 94 17.19 15.71 8.18
CA VAL A 94 17.16 17.16 7.98
C VAL A 94 16.94 17.92 9.29
N ARG A 95 16.10 17.39 10.18
CA ARG A 95 15.82 18.01 11.50
C ARG A 95 17.03 17.96 12.42
N LEU A 96 17.76 16.84 12.44
CA LEU A 96 18.95 16.66 13.27
C LEU A 96 20.14 17.46 12.74
N GLY A 97 20.30 17.52 11.41
CA GLY A 97 21.49 18.10 10.80
C GLY A 97 22.75 17.40 11.31
N ASP A 98 23.80 18.17 11.58
CA ASP A 98 25.06 17.64 12.14
C ASP A 98 25.02 17.50 13.68
N GLN A 99 23.86 17.64 14.31
CA GLN A 99 23.71 17.54 15.77
C GLN A 99 23.51 16.09 16.18
N ILE A 100 24.45 15.56 16.96
CA ILE A 100 24.23 14.30 17.70
C ILE A 100 23.15 14.58 18.74
N VAL A 101 22.08 13.78 18.75
CA VAL A 101 21.06 13.84 19.80
C VAL A 101 21.69 13.37 21.09
N LEU A 102 22.23 14.30 21.86
CA LEU A 102 22.70 14.06 23.22
C LEU A 102 21.53 14.28 24.18
N GLY A 103 20.94 13.16 24.61
CA GLY A 103 20.04 13.14 25.77
C GLY A 103 18.56 13.19 25.48
N ASP A 104 17.91 12.62 26.41
CA ASP A 104 16.52 12.40 26.75
C ASP A 104 15.61 13.64 26.48
N SER A 105 15.33 13.95 25.22
CA SER A 105 14.19 14.80 24.92
C SER A 105 12.98 13.88 24.70
N ALA A 106 12.21 13.67 25.77
CA ALA A 106 10.98 12.89 25.80
C ALA A 106 9.92 13.30 24.74
N GLU A 107 10.19 14.33 23.94
CA GLU A 107 9.30 14.87 22.91
C GLU A 107 9.65 14.46 21.48
N PHE A 108 10.81 13.83 21.23
CA PHE A 108 11.23 13.49 19.88
C PHE A 108 11.06 11.99 19.60
N ASN A 109 9.97 11.65 18.92
CA ASN A 109 9.81 10.30 18.36
C ASN A 109 10.25 10.29 16.87
N PRO A 110 11.39 9.66 16.54
CA PRO A 110 11.86 9.61 15.17
C PRO A 110 11.05 8.67 14.27
N ILE A 111 10.25 7.77 14.85
CA ILE A 111 9.45 6.77 14.14
C ILE A 111 7.98 6.98 14.45
N GLN A 112 7.21 7.44 13.49
CA GLN A 112 5.76 7.59 13.58
C GLN A 112 5.01 6.72 12.56
N VAL A 113 5.63 6.45 11.41
CA VAL A 113 5.09 5.54 10.40
C VAL A 113 5.20 4.11 10.89
N SER A 114 4.10 3.37 10.90
CA SER A 114 4.02 1.98 11.36
C SER A 114 3.34 1.07 10.34
N ILE A 115 3.60 -0.24 10.43
CA ILE A 115 2.93 -1.25 9.59
C ILE A 115 1.41 -1.32 9.83
N GLY A 116 0.91 -0.77 10.95
CA GLY A 116 -0.53 -0.68 11.24
C GLY A 116 -1.33 0.22 10.29
N GLN A 117 -0.67 1.03 9.45
CA GLN A 117 -1.30 1.86 8.41
C GLN A 117 -1.64 1.09 7.14
N PHE A 118 -1.18 -0.18 7.02
CA PHE A 118 -1.24 -0.98 5.81
C PHE A 118 -2.25 -2.09 5.95
N TYR A 119 -3.23 -2.09 5.05
CA TYR A 119 -4.33 -3.03 5.00
C TYR A 119 -4.23 -3.85 3.72
N GLY A 120 -4.53 -5.14 3.83
CA GLY A 120 -4.50 -6.05 2.69
C GLY A 120 -5.64 -7.07 2.74
N ILE A 121 -6.08 -7.50 1.56
CA ILE A 121 -6.99 -8.64 1.41
C ILE A 121 -6.31 -9.64 0.49
N GLU A 122 -6.23 -10.88 0.91
CA GLU A 122 -5.64 -11.95 0.11
C GLU A 122 -6.44 -13.26 0.32
N ILE A 123 -6.69 -13.98 -0.76
CA ILE A 123 -7.50 -15.22 -0.72
C ILE A 123 -6.70 -16.42 -0.22
N ASN A 124 -5.37 -16.36 -0.31
CA ASN A 124 -4.48 -17.46 0.06
C ASN A 124 -3.89 -17.21 1.45
N ASP A 125 -4.20 -18.10 2.41
CA ASP A 125 -3.76 -18.02 3.81
C ASP A 125 -2.24 -18.00 3.99
N PHE A 126 -1.53 -18.78 3.17
CA PHE A 126 -0.07 -18.80 3.17
C PHE A 126 0.50 -17.45 2.70
N ALA A 127 -0.07 -16.86 1.65
CA ALA A 127 0.35 -15.54 1.17
C ALA A 127 0.06 -14.44 2.19
N VAL A 128 -1.05 -14.50 2.93
CA VAL A 128 -1.34 -13.62 4.07
C VAL A 128 -0.22 -13.67 5.11
N THR A 129 0.23 -14.89 5.46
CA THR A 129 1.31 -15.07 6.43
C THR A 129 2.63 -14.50 5.92
N VAL A 130 2.94 -14.73 4.64
CA VAL A 130 4.15 -14.18 4.00
C VAL A 130 4.10 -12.65 3.98
N ALA A 131 2.97 -12.05 3.63
CA ALA A 131 2.81 -10.59 3.57
C ALA A 131 2.98 -9.93 4.94
N LYS A 132 2.41 -10.51 6.00
CA LYS A 132 2.61 -10.04 7.39
C LYS A 132 4.09 -10.12 7.80
N THR A 133 4.74 -11.22 7.47
CA THR A 133 6.16 -11.42 7.76
C THR A 133 7.04 -10.44 6.99
N ALA A 134 6.74 -10.20 5.71
CA ALA A 134 7.48 -9.26 4.87
C ALA A 134 7.42 -7.83 5.43
N LEU A 135 6.24 -7.37 5.84
CA LEU A 135 6.08 -6.07 6.49
C LEU A 135 6.84 -5.97 7.80
N TRP A 136 6.82 -7.02 8.61
CA TRP A 136 7.57 -7.05 9.86
C TRP A 136 9.10 -7.02 9.63
N ILE A 137 9.59 -7.73 8.63
CA ILE A 137 11.02 -7.68 8.23
C ILE A 137 11.38 -6.26 7.76
N ALA A 138 10.52 -5.64 6.96
CA ALA A 138 10.74 -4.26 6.49
C ALA A 138 10.76 -3.26 7.67
N GLU A 139 9.89 -3.44 8.67
CA GLU A 139 9.88 -2.63 9.90
C GLU A 139 11.21 -2.77 10.66
N SER A 140 11.70 -4.01 10.81
CA SER A 140 12.99 -4.27 11.47
C SER A 140 14.18 -3.67 10.71
N GLN A 141 14.14 -3.69 9.38
CA GLN A 141 15.19 -3.08 8.55
C GLN A 141 15.20 -1.56 8.70
N MET A 142 14.02 -0.94 8.61
CA MET A 142 13.90 0.52 8.72
C MET A 142 14.19 1.04 10.14
N LEU A 143 13.96 0.23 11.17
CA LEU A 143 14.40 0.57 12.52
C LEU A 143 15.91 0.73 12.58
N LYS A 144 16.68 -0.24 12.04
CA LYS A 144 18.14 -0.16 12.01
C LYS A 144 18.65 1.07 11.25
N GLU A 145 18.04 1.38 10.09
CA GLU A 145 18.39 2.60 9.36
C GLU A 145 18.12 3.87 10.18
N THR A 146 17.03 3.89 10.95
CA THR A 146 16.73 5.02 11.83
C THR A 146 17.73 5.11 12.98
N GLU A 147 18.13 3.98 13.62
CA GLU A 147 19.15 3.93 14.67
C GLU A 147 20.49 4.55 14.20
N GLU A 148 20.88 4.24 12.95
CA GLU A 148 22.09 4.83 12.35
C GLU A 148 21.99 6.35 12.21
N ILE A 149 20.81 6.87 11.84
CA ILE A 149 20.57 8.31 11.66
C ILE A 149 20.55 9.05 13.01
N VAL A 150 19.90 8.48 14.01
CA VAL A 150 19.76 9.13 15.32
C VAL A 150 20.94 8.86 16.26
N HIS A 151 21.87 7.96 15.88
CA HIS A 151 22.99 7.49 16.69
C HIS A 151 22.59 6.97 18.09
N MET A 152 21.41 6.36 18.16
CA MET A 152 20.85 5.81 19.39
C MET A 152 20.36 4.39 19.13
N HIS A 153 20.61 3.49 20.10
CA HIS A 153 19.97 2.18 20.07
C HIS A 153 18.51 2.33 20.49
N MET A 154 17.61 1.82 19.69
CA MET A 154 16.18 1.84 19.97
C MET A 154 15.74 0.42 20.30
N ASP A 155 15.13 0.22 21.47
CA ASP A 155 14.58 -1.08 21.80
C ASP A 155 13.51 -1.47 20.76
N PHE A 156 13.76 -2.56 20.05
CA PHE A 156 12.78 -3.17 19.17
C PHE A 156 11.63 -3.69 20.06
N LEU A 157 10.57 -2.90 20.18
CA LEU A 157 9.37 -3.37 20.86
C LEU A 157 8.77 -4.51 20.04
N PRO A 158 8.78 -5.76 20.56
CA PRO A 158 8.32 -6.90 19.79
C PRO A 158 6.84 -6.74 19.47
N LEU A 159 6.49 -6.70 18.17
CA LEU A 159 5.16 -6.96 17.65
C LEU A 159 4.00 -6.14 18.26
N THR A 160 4.20 -4.86 18.53
CA THR A 160 3.12 -3.98 19.02
C THR A 160 2.20 -3.49 17.90
N SER A 161 2.69 -3.47 16.66
CA SER A 161 1.89 -3.17 15.47
C SER A 161 1.69 -4.43 14.62
N TYR A 162 0.45 -4.68 14.22
CA TYR A 162 0.11 -5.77 13.31
C TYR A 162 -0.29 -5.18 11.96
N ALA A 163 0.25 -5.74 10.88
CA ALA A 163 -0.27 -5.47 9.55
C ALA A 163 -1.71 -5.99 9.45
N ASN A 164 -2.61 -5.14 8.99
CA ASN A 164 -4.05 -5.44 8.91
C ASN A 164 -4.36 -6.21 7.62
N ILE A 165 -3.80 -7.41 7.47
CA ILE A 165 -4.03 -8.26 6.31
C ILE A 165 -5.00 -9.34 6.70
N VAL A 166 -6.12 -9.44 5.95
CA VAL A 166 -7.18 -10.39 6.16
C VAL A 166 -7.22 -11.43 5.04
N GLU A 167 -7.53 -12.68 5.41
CA GLU A 167 -7.77 -13.74 4.46
C GLU A 167 -9.20 -13.66 3.92
N GLY A 168 -9.33 -13.78 2.59
CA GLY A 168 -10.62 -13.94 1.94
C GLY A 168 -10.69 -13.40 0.52
N ASN A 169 -11.83 -13.63 -0.13
CA ASN A 169 -12.07 -13.12 -1.47
C ASN A 169 -12.47 -11.64 -1.40
N ALA A 170 -11.61 -10.76 -1.91
CA ALA A 170 -11.82 -9.31 -1.90
C ALA A 170 -13.12 -8.87 -2.58
N LEU A 171 -13.63 -9.64 -3.54
CA LEU A 171 -14.89 -9.34 -4.21
C LEU A 171 -16.13 -9.65 -3.36
N ARG A 172 -15.97 -10.49 -2.32
CA ARG A 172 -17.04 -10.91 -1.42
C ARG A 172 -16.97 -10.27 -0.04
N ILE A 173 -15.78 -9.78 0.36
CA ILE A 173 -15.57 -9.04 1.60
C ILE A 173 -15.99 -7.59 1.41
N ASP A 174 -16.64 -7.01 2.41
CA ASP A 174 -16.82 -5.58 2.51
C ASP A 174 -15.49 -4.90 2.89
N TRP A 175 -14.98 -4.03 2.02
CA TRP A 175 -13.72 -3.33 2.27
C TRP A 175 -13.81 -2.35 3.44
N GLU A 176 -14.99 -1.80 3.73
CA GLU A 176 -15.19 -0.93 4.89
C GLU A 176 -15.10 -1.71 6.23
N ALA A 177 -15.34 -3.02 6.21
CA ALA A 177 -15.10 -3.88 7.38
C ALA A 177 -13.60 -4.14 7.62
N VAL A 178 -12.75 -3.99 6.58
CA VAL A 178 -11.29 -4.13 6.69
C VAL A 178 -10.65 -2.80 7.11
N VAL A 179 -11.03 -1.72 6.44
CA VAL A 179 -10.59 -0.36 6.75
C VAL A 179 -11.74 0.62 6.54
N PRO A 180 -12.13 1.39 7.58
CA PRO A 180 -13.17 2.42 7.43
C PRO A 180 -12.77 3.45 6.36
N LYS A 181 -13.69 3.77 5.46
CA LYS A 181 -13.42 4.69 4.34
C LYS A 181 -12.97 6.09 4.79
N GLU A 182 -13.39 6.52 5.98
CA GLU A 182 -12.99 7.82 6.56
C GLU A 182 -11.51 7.87 6.92
N LYS A 183 -10.88 6.71 7.11
CA LYS A 183 -9.44 6.60 7.41
C LYS A 183 -8.60 6.31 6.17
N LEU A 184 -9.21 5.76 5.12
CA LEU A 184 -8.50 5.30 3.94
C LEU A 184 -8.10 6.47 3.03
N ASN A 185 -6.83 6.51 2.63
CA ASN A 185 -6.32 7.51 1.70
C ASN A 185 -6.04 6.93 0.31
N TYR A 186 -5.51 5.72 0.24
CA TYR A 186 -5.04 5.16 -1.03
C TYR A 186 -5.43 3.69 -1.19
N ILE A 187 -5.90 3.35 -2.40
CA ILE A 187 -6.11 1.97 -2.85
C ILE A 187 -5.11 1.70 -3.97
N MET A 188 -4.32 0.65 -3.83
CA MET A 188 -3.28 0.31 -4.80
C MET A 188 -3.11 -1.21 -4.86
N GLY A 189 -2.52 -1.71 -5.94
CA GLY A 189 -2.22 -3.13 -6.04
C GLY A 189 -2.21 -3.64 -7.48
N ASN A 190 -1.96 -4.94 -7.60
CA ASN A 190 -2.02 -5.66 -8.86
C ASN A 190 -3.04 -6.80 -8.78
N PRO A 191 -4.34 -6.51 -8.92
CA PRO A 191 -5.39 -7.52 -8.87
C PRO A 191 -5.25 -8.53 -10.02
N PRO A 192 -5.80 -9.75 -9.86
CA PRO A 192 -5.76 -10.75 -10.90
C PRO A 192 -6.59 -10.33 -12.13
N PHE A 193 -5.99 -10.46 -13.31
CA PHE A 193 -6.68 -10.24 -14.58
C PHE A 193 -6.86 -11.59 -15.28
N VAL A 194 -8.12 -11.87 -15.61
CA VAL A 194 -8.54 -13.08 -16.33
C VAL A 194 -9.58 -12.67 -17.37
N GLY A 195 -9.21 -12.80 -18.63
CA GLY A 195 -10.14 -12.48 -19.73
C GLY A 195 -11.44 -13.28 -19.63
N ALA A 196 -12.55 -12.68 -20.03
CA ALA A 196 -13.91 -13.22 -19.87
C ALA A 196 -14.10 -14.69 -20.29
N ARG A 197 -13.40 -15.10 -21.38
CA ARG A 197 -13.48 -16.46 -21.92
C ARG A 197 -12.73 -17.51 -21.10
N LEU A 198 -11.78 -17.06 -20.28
CA LEU A 198 -10.90 -17.92 -19.45
C LEU A 198 -11.38 -18.08 -18.01
N MET A 199 -12.38 -17.29 -17.61
CA MET A 199 -12.93 -17.33 -16.25
C MET A 199 -13.58 -18.67 -15.93
N GLY A 200 -13.25 -19.22 -14.76
CA GLY A 200 -14.00 -20.32 -14.14
C GLY A 200 -15.37 -19.86 -13.63
N GLN A 201 -16.23 -20.83 -13.24
CA GLN A 201 -17.59 -20.53 -12.81
C GLN A 201 -17.63 -19.58 -11.61
N ALA A 202 -16.81 -19.81 -10.59
CA ALA A 202 -16.74 -18.93 -9.40
C ALA A 202 -16.39 -17.49 -9.72
N GLN A 203 -15.49 -17.26 -10.68
CA GLN A 203 -15.12 -15.91 -11.13
C GLN A 203 -16.27 -15.25 -11.92
N LYS A 204 -16.98 -16.00 -12.75
CA LYS A 204 -18.18 -15.52 -13.45
C LYS A 204 -19.29 -15.14 -12.48
N ASP A 205 -19.45 -15.90 -11.40
CA ASP A 205 -20.43 -15.61 -10.35
C ASP A 205 -20.05 -14.32 -9.60
N ASP A 206 -18.75 -14.09 -9.33
CA ASP A 206 -18.26 -12.84 -8.76
C ASP A 206 -18.54 -11.64 -9.69
N VAL A 207 -18.24 -11.75 -10.99
CA VAL A 207 -18.54 -10.70 -11.99
C VAL A 207 -20.05 -10.40 -12.02
N ASN A 208 -20.89 -11.44 -12.09
CA ASN A 208 -22.34 -11.28 -12.12
C ASN A 208 -22.88 -10.60 -10.85
N THR A 209 -22.25 -10.85 -9.71
CA THR A 209 -22.63 -10.24 -8.43
C THR A 209 -22.24 -8.77 -8.39
N ILE A 210 -20.99 -8.46 -8.74
CA ILE A 210 -20.44 -7.08 -8.70
C ILE A 210 -21.12 -6.17 -9.72
N PHE A 211 -21.41 -6.68 -10.92
CA PHE A 211 -22.02 -5.95 -12.01
C PHE A 211 -23.51 -6.25 -12.20
N LYS A 212 -24.20 -6.61 -11.11
CA LYS A 212 -25.64 -6.92 -11.17
C LYS A 212 -26.44 -5.79 -11.82
N GLY A 213 -27.15 -6.13 -12.88
CA GLY A 213 -27.97 -5.17 -13.64
C GLY A 213 -27.25 -4.45 -14.79
N TRP A 214 -25.93 -4.64 -14.95
CA TRP A 214 -25.21 -4.09 -16.10
C TRP A 214 -25.35 -4.99 -17.33
N LYS A 215 -25.56 -4.35 -18.49
CA LYS A 215 -25.57 -5.07 -19.77
C LYS A 215 -24.14 -5.46 -20.15
N ASN A 216 -23.99 -6.65 -20.74
CA ASN A 216 -22.70 -7.16 -21.26
C ASN A 216 -21.59 -7.34 -20.20
N ALA A 217 -21.91 -7.36 -18.91
CA ALA A 217 -20.92 -7.58 -17.85
C ALA A 217 -20.08 -8.85 -18.05
N GLY A 218 -20.62 -9.87 -18.70
CA GLY A 218 -19.92 -11.13 -19.02
C GLY A 218 -18.76 -10.98 -20.03
N ASN A 219 -18.58 -9.83 -20.66
CA ASN A 219 -17.44 -9.55 -21.56
C ASN A 219 -16.29 -8.83 -20.86
N LEU A 220 -16.48 -8.42 -19.60
CA LEU A 220 -15.46 -7.72 -18.83
C LEU A 220 -14.33 -8.68 -18.38
N ASP A 221 -13.12 -8.17 -18.30
CA ASP A 221 -12.03 -8.86 -17.62
C ASP A 221 -12.31 -8.91 -16.10
N TYR A 222 -11.87 -9.98 -15.44
CA TYR A 222 -12.08 -10.18 -14.00
C TYR A 222 -11.57 -9.00 -13.15
N VAL A 223 -10.46 -8.37 -13.55
CA VAL A 223 -9.89 -7.20 -12.88
C VAL A 223 -10.87 -6.03 -12.78
N ALA A 224 -11.84 -5.92 -13.69
CA ALA A 224 -12.84 -4.87 -13.67
C ALA A 224 -13.66 -4.85 -12.36
N CYS A 225 -13.80 -6.01 -11.69
CA CYS A 225 -14.47 -6.10 -10.40
C CYS A 225 -13.78 -5.27 -9.31
N TRP A 226 -12.45 -5.24 -9.28
CA TRP A 226 -11.68 -4.42 -8.33
C TRP A 226 -11.83 -2.93 -8.60
N TYR A 227 -11.81 -2.54 -9.88
CA TYR A 227 -12.08 -1.15 -10.27
C TYR A 227 -13.48 -0.70 -9.86
N LYS A 228 -14.49 -1.55 -10.06
CA LYS A 228 -15.87 -1.26 -9.65
C LYS A 228 -15.98 -1.07 -8.15
N LYS A 229 -15.43 -2.01 -7.36
CA LYS A 229 -15.45 -1.90 -5.89
C LYS A 229 -14.67 -0.69 -5.39
N ALA A 230 -13.49 -0.41 -5.95
CA ALA A 230 -12.73 0.78 -5.62
C ALA A 230 -13.52 2.05 -5.95
N SER A 231 -14.11 2.13 -7.14
CA SER A 231 -14.94 3.27 -7.55
C SER A 231 -16.12 3.49 -6.61
N ASP A 232 -16.83 2.42 -6.21
CA ASP A 232 -17.96 2.54 -5.29
C ASP A 232 -17.53 3.06 -3.91
N LEU A 233 -16.40 2.59 -3.40
CA LEU A 233 -15.85 3.02 -2.12
C LEU A 233 -15.38 4.49 -2.16
N MET A 234 -14.87 4.93 -3.30
CA MET A 234 -14.35 6.29 -3.47
C MET A 234 -15.43 7.36 -3.57
N VAL A 235 -16.69 7.01 -3.84
CA VAL A 235 -17.78 7.99 -3.98
C VAL A 235 -17.91 8.86 -2.73
N GLY A 236 -17.79 10.17 -2.92
CA GLY A 236 -17.91 11.16 -1.85
C GLY A 236 -16.75 11.21 -0.87
N THR A 237 -15.60 10.63 -1.23
CA THR A 237 -14.39 10.60 -0.40
C THR A 237 -13.18 11.21 -1.11
N PRO A 238 -12.11 11.60 -0.39
CA PRO A 238 -10.85 12.02 -0.99
C PRO A 238 -9.94 10.85 -1.36
N ILE A 239 -10.39 9.61 -1.26
CA ILE A 239 -9.59 8.41 -1.56
C ILE A 239 -9.13 8.45 -3.01
N ARG A 240 -7.87 8.10 -3.25
CA ARG A 240 -7.29 7.94 -4.59
C ARG A 240 -6.92 6.48 -4.83
N SER A 241 -7.05 6.01 -6.06
CA SER A 241 -6.69 4.64 -6.40
C SER A 241 -5.81 4.55 -7.64
N ALA A 242 -4.91 3.55 -7.62
CA ALA A 242 -4.12 3.13 -8.78
C ALA A 242 -3.95 1.60 -8.74
N LEU A 243 -4.58 0.92 -9.68
CA LEU A 243 -4.53 -0.53 -9.82
C LEU A 243 -3.88 -0.91 -11.14
N VAL A 244 -3.03 -1.92 -11.12
CA VAL A 244 -2.44 -2.49 -12.33
C VAL A 244 -3.50 -3.24 -13.12
N SER A 245 -3.46 -3.11 -14.44
CA SER A 245 -4.40 -3.78 -15.35
C SER A 245 -3.73 -4.08 -16.68
N THR A 246 -4.41 -4.87 -17.50
CA THR A 246 -4.06 -5.04 -18.92
C THR A 246 -4.71 -3.95 -19.77
N ASN A 247 -4.16 -3.70 -20.96
CA ASN A 247 -4.74 -2.73 -21.92
C ASN A 247 -6.18 -3.07 -22.34
N SER A 248 -6.63 -4.31 -22.14
CA SER A 248 -7.99 -4.75 -22.46
C SER A 248 -9.07 -3.95 -21.74
N ILE A 249 -8.77 -3.38 -20.56
CA ILE A 249 -9.72 -2.56 -19.80
C ILE A 249 -10.06 -1.23 -20.52
N CYS A 250 -9.15 -0.76 -21.40
CA CYS A 250 -9.27 0.50 -22.12
C CYS A 250 -9.55 0.31 -23.62
N GLN A 251 -9.80 -0.90 -24.10
CA GLN A 251 -9.92 -1.21 -25.52
C GLN A 251 -11.11 -2.12 -25.83
N GLY A 252 -11.67 -1.95 -27.03
CA GLY A 252 -12.73 -2.81 -27.57
C GLY A 252 -14.09 -2.65 -26.87
N GLU A 253 -14.81 -3.75 -26.78
CA GLU A 253 -16.18 -3.78 -26.23
C GLU A 253 -16.26 -3.40 -24.75
N THR A 254 -15.14 -3.47 -24.01
CA THR A 254 -15.08 -3.11 -22.58
C THR A 254 -15.21 -1.61 -22.34
N VAL A 255 -14.87 -0.77 -23.32
CA VAL A 255 -14.96 0.71 -23.22
C VAL A 255 -16.41 1.22 -23.34
N ALA A 256 -17.30 0.42 -23.94
CA ALA A 256 -18.71 0.77 -24.13
C ALA A 256 -19.60 0.41 -22.92
N ASN A 257 -19.01 -0.21 -21.90
CA ASN A 257 -19.62 -0.60 -20.63
C ASN A 257 -18.98 0.17 -19.49
#